data_c2cb2515064041eb3c2d0d07743fd487
#
_entry.id   c2cb2515064041eb3c2d0d07743fd487
#
_cell.length_a   1.000
_cell.length_b   1.000
_cell.length_c   1.000
_cell.angle_alpha   90.00
_cell.angle_beta   90.00
_cell.angle_gamma   90.00
#
_symmetry.space_group_name_H-M   'P 1'
#
loop_
_entity.id
_entity.type
_entity.pdbx_description
1 polymer ?
#
loop_
_entity_poly.entity_id
_entity_poly.type
_entity_poly.pdbx_seq_one_letter_code
_entity_poly.pdbx_strand_id
1 'polypeptide(L)'
;METSIIIETIIKAIVVLAVFSALAGFTTYIERKVLAYMQRRLGPSNVGPYGLLQLVADGIKLFTKEDFIPQNAARPVFMIAPIITAATAFIAMSAVPFFPEFELFGYVVRPIIADVNVGVLFVLGVASVGLYGPLLAGMSSANKWSLLGGARTAIQLLSYEVVSGLALLAPLMLVGSLSLIDINNYQAGGFTSWLIWSQPLAFILFVIAGFAETNRTPFDLLEHEAEIVAGYATEYSGLRWGMFFIGEYANLFTVCFLVSLIFLGGFNDLWFIPGGLAIVLKVMFLIFFFLWTRASWPHIRPDQLMWLCWKILMPLAVINILITGFVMMF
;
A
#
# COMPACT_ATOMS: atom_id res chain seq x y z
N MET A 1 -3.69 -32.44 13.88
CA MET A 1 -4.54 -31.36 13.34
C MET A 1 -3.92 -29.97 13.60
N GLU A 2 -3.55 -29.61 14.82
CA GLU A 2 -2.92 -28.30 15.12
C GLU A 2 -1.55 -28.11 14.43
N THR A 3 -0.68 -29.11 14.44
CA THR A 3 0.64 -29.04 13.80
C THR A 3 0.56 -28.87 12.28
N SER A 4 -0.41 -29.47 11.62
CA SER A 4 -0.61 -29.31 10.17
C SER A 4 -1.06 -27.88 9.81
N ILE A 5 -1.93 -27.27 10.61
CA ILE A 5 -2.40 -25.90 10.43
C ILE A 5 -1.24 -24.91 10.61
N ILE A 6 -0.40 -25.10 11.63
CA ILE A 6 0.76 -24.25 11.88
C ILE A 6 1.74 -24.31 10.70
N ILE A 7 2.06 -25.50 10.21
CA ILE A 7 2.97 -25.70 9.06
C ILE A 7 2.39 -25.02 7.81
N GLU A 8 1.10 -25.19 7.53
CA GLU A 8 0.42 -24.56 6.40
C GLU A 8 0.49 -23.04 6.48
N THR A 9 0.21 -22.46 7.65
CA THR A 9 0.27 -21.01 7.88
C THR A 9 1.68 -20.47 7.68
N ILE A 10 2.71 -21.16 8.18
CA ILE A 10 4.11 -20.77 8.00
C ILE A 10 4.49 -20.81 6.52
N ILE A 11 4.11 -21.87 5.80
CA ILE A 11 4.39 -21.98 4.35
C ILE A 11 3.71 -20.84 3.60
N LYS A 12 2.42 -20.56 3.87
CA LYS A 12 1.71 -19.43 3.26
C LYS A 12 2.40 -18.10 3.55
N ALA A 13 2.82 -17.86 4.79
CA ALA A 13 3.52 -16.63 5.17
C ALA A 13 4.85 -16.48 4.40
N ILE A 14 5.65 -17.54 4.29
CA ILE A 14 6.91 -17.52 3.54
C ILE A 14 6.66 -17.26 2.04
N VAL A 15 5.66 -17.93 1.46
CA VAL A 15 5.30 -17.75 0.04
C VAL A 15 4.85 -16.32 -0.22
N VAL A 16 3.96 -15.77 0.61
CA VAL A 16 3.49 -14.39 0.48
C VAL A 16 4.66 -13.41 0.59
N LEU A 17 5.51 -13.56 1.59
CA LEU A 17 6.68 -12.70 1.78
C LEU A 17 7.62 -12.76 0.56
N ALA A 18 7.93 -13.94 0.04
CA ALA A 18 8.80 -14.11 -1.12
C ALA A 18 8.18 -13.54 -2.40
N VAL A 19 6.91 -13.84 -2.68
CA VAL A 19 6.21 -13.39 -3.88
C VAL A 19 6.06 -11.87 -3.88
N PHE A 20 5.61 -11.27 -2.76
CA PHE A 20 5.41 -9.82 -2.71
C PHE A 20 6.72 -9.04 -2.67
N SER A 21 7.77 -9.56 -2.06
CA SER A 21 9.10 -8.94 -2.16
C SER A 21 9.62 -8.96 -3.60
N ALA A 22 9.40 -10.07 -4.32
CA ALA A 22 9.76 -10.16 -5.74
C ALA A 22 8.90 -9.23 -6.60
N LEU A 23 7.58 -9.14 -6.35
CA LEU A 23 6.68 -8.23 -7.03
C LEU A 23 7.01 -6.76 -6.74
N ALA A 24 7.33 -6.41 -5.49
CA ALA A 24 7.79 -5.08 -5.12
C ALA A 24 9.02 -4.68 -5.94
N GLY A 25 10.02 -5.54 -6.00
CA GLY A 25 11.18 -5.32 -6.84
C GLY A 25 10.83 -5.21 -8.33
N PHE A 26 9.97 -6.08 -8.86
CA PHE A 26 9.54 -6.03 -10.26
C PHE A 26 8.76 -4.75 -10.57
N THR A 27 7.96 -4.26 -9.63
CA THR A 27 7.23 -2.99 -9.77
C THR A 27 8.19 -1.81 -9.89
N THR A 28 9.35 -1.82 -9.20
CA THR A 28 10.36 -0.77 -9.37
C THR A 28 10.93 -0.74 -10.79
N TYR A 29 11.12 -1.91 -11.39
CA TYR A 29 11.54 -2.00 -12.78
C TYR A 29 10.47 -1.43 -13.73
N ILE A 30 9.20 -1.82 -13.55
CA ILE A 30 8.06 -1.30 -14.34
C ILE A 30 7.99 0.21 -14.18
N GLU A 31 8.06 0.73 -12.96
CA GLU A 31 8.02 2.15 -12.67
C GLU A 31 9.10 2.92 -13.42
N ARG A 32 10.35 2.47 -13.35
CA ARG A 32 11.47 3.09 -14.09
C ARG A 32 11.24 3.06 -15.61
N LYS A 33 10.61 2.00 -16.16
CA LYS A 33 10.27 1.92 -17.59
C LYS A 33 9.13 2.86 -17.95
N VAL A 34 8.04 2.88 -17.19
CA VAL A 34 6.87 3.74 -17.41
C VAL A 34 7.27 5.22 -17.33
N LEU A 35 7.98 5.61 -16.27
CA LEU A 35 8.49 6.97 -16.10
C LEU A 35 9.42 7.38 -17.24
N ALA A 36 10.33 6.50 -17.66
CA ALA A 36 11.24 6.79 -18.77
C ALA A 36 10.49 7.00 -20.09
N TYR A 37 9.49 6.14 -20.36
CA TYR A 37 8.65 6.28 -21.55
C TYR A 37 7.88 7.60 -21.58
N MET A 38 7.27 7.98 -20.43
CA MET A 38 6.55 9.25 -20.30
C MET A 38 7.47 10.47 -20.41
N GLN A 39 8.70 10.36 -19.92
CA GLN A 39 9.73 11.40 -20.02
C GLN A 39 10.51 11.38 -21.33
N ARG A 40 10.13 10.53 -22.30
CA ARG A 40 10.79 10.34 -23.61
C ARG A 40 12.29 10.03 -23.49
N ARG A 41 12.67 9.19 -22.50
CA ARG A 41 14.04 8.70 -22.29
C ARG A 41 14.08 7.19 -22.23
N LEU A 42 15.29 6.62 -22.39
CA LEU A 42 15.50 5.19 -22.23
C LEU A 42 15.50 4.83 -20.74
N GLY A 43 14.67 3.84 -20.37
CA GLY A 43 14.70 3.22 -19.04
C GLY A 43 15.84 2.21 -18.92
N PRO A 44 15.91 1.42 -17.83
CA PRO A 44 16.91 0.38 -17.63
C PRO A 44 16.98 -0.55 -18.87
N SER A 45 18.15 -0.67 -19.50
CA SER A 45 18.32 -1.47 -20.71
C SER A 45 19.60 -2.28 -20.76
N ASN A 46 20.63 -1.92 -19.93
CA ASN A 46 21.97 -2.45 -20.06
C ASN A 46 22.24 -3.73 -19.26
N VAL A 47 21.45 -3.98 -18.18
CA VAL A 47 21.65 -5.12 -17.30
C VAL A 47 20.71 -6.25 -17.67
N GLY A 48 21.18 -7.23 -18.43
CA GLY A 48 20.40 -8.34 -18.97
C GLY A 48 19.43 -7.95 -20.10
N PRO A 49 18.63 -8.89 -20.60
CA PRO A 49 17.66 -8.62 -21.66
C PRO A 49 16.66 -7.54 -21.23
N TYR A 50 16.59 -6.46 -22.01
CA TYR A 50 15.71 -5.30 -21.73
C TYR A 50 15.87 -4.66 -20.35
N GLY A 51 16.98 -4.96 -19.62
CA GLY A 51 17.22 -4.44 -18.26
C GLY A 51 16.51 -5.21 -17.14
N LEU A 52 15.99 -6.42 -17.39
CA LEU A 52 15.28 -7.23 -16.38
C LEU A 52 16.15 -7.60 -15.17
N LEU A 53 17.45 -7.82 -15.40
CA LEU A 53 18.37 -8.15 -14.31
C LEU A 53 18.78 -6.95 -13.45
N GLN A 54 18.27 -5.74 -13.77
CA GLN A 54 18.51 -4.54 -12.97
C GLN A 54 18.03 -4.73 -11.53
N LEU A 55 16.92 -5.44 -11.33
CA LEU A 55 16.40 -5.77 -10.01
C LEU A 55 17.41 -6.55 -9.15
N VAL A 56 18.03 -7.57 -9.77
CA VAL A 56 19.04 -8.39 -9.07
C VAL A 56 20.29 -7.55 -8.77
N ALA A 57 20.71 -6.71 -9.71
CA ALA A 57 21.84 -5.81 -9.51
C ALA A 57 21.58 -4.79 -8.38
N ASP A 58 20.40 -4.23 -8.31
CA ASP A 58 19.99 -3.31 -7.24
C ASP A 58 19.95 -4.04 -5.88
N GLY A 59 19.45 -5.29 -5.83
CA GLY A 59 19.49 -6.14 -4.64
C GLY A 59 20.92 -6.39 -4.17
N ILE A 60 21.81 -6.88 -5.04
CA ILE A 60 23.21 -7.11 -4.71
C ILE A 60 23.88 -5.84 -4.20
N LYS A 61 23.63 -4.69 -4.85
CA LYS A 61 24.16 -3.40 -4.42
C LYS A 61 23.72 -3.04 -2.99
N LEU A 62 22.45 -3.26 -2.63
CA LEU A 62 21.94 -2.98 -1.28
C LEU A 62 22.58 -3.90 -0.23
N PHE A 63 22.82 -5.17 -0.58
CA PHE A 63 23.49 -6.12 0.32
C PHE A 63 24.98 -5.84 0.52
N THR A 64 25.67 -5.37 -0.51
CA THR A 64 27.11 -5.11 -0.46
C THR A 64 27.48 -3.70 -0.01
N LYS A 65 26.50 -2.79 0.02
CA LYS A 65 26.73 -1.41 0.44
C LYS A 65 26.96 -1.32 1.94
N GLU A 66 27.98 -0.55 2.34
CA GLU A 66 28.30 -0.30 3.74
C GLU A 66 27.10 0.31 4.48
N ASP A 67 26.81 -0.25 5.64
CA ASP A 67 25.72 0.18 6.52
C ASP A 67 26.34 0.83 7.77
N PHE A 68 26.18 2.12 7.91
CA PHE A 68 26.70 2.91 9.03
C PHE A 68 25.58 3.53 9.87
N ILE A 69 25.88 3.79 11.13
CA ILE A 69 24.99 4.50 12.06
C ILE A 69 25.68 5.77 12.49
N PRO A 70 25.06 6.95 12.35
CA PRO A 70 25.61 8.22 12.82
C PRO A 70 25.97 8.16 14.31
N GLN A 71 27.08 8.80 14.71
CA GLN A 71 27.57 8.70 16.09
C GLN A 71 26.57 9.21 17.12
N ASN A 72 25.83 10.25 16.79
CA ASN A 72 24.84 10.88 17.68
C ASN A 72 23.43 10.31 17.54
N ALA A 73 23.22 9.30 16.69
CA ALA A 73 21.92 8.67 16.50
C ALA A 73 21.49 7.84 17.71
N ALA A 74 20.20 7.82 18.00
CA ALA A 74 19.62 6.93 18.99
C ALA A 74 19.58 5.49 18.43
N ARG A 75 20.70 4.74 18.55
CA ARG A 75 20.94 3.44 17.92
C ARG A 75 19.78 2.44 17.98
N PRO A 76 19.12 2.17 19.14
CA PRO A 76 18.06 1.16 19.18
C PRO A 76 16.86 1.58 18.34
N VAL A 77 16.46 2.84 18.41
CA VAL A 77 15.34 3.37 17.62
C VAL A 77 15.68 3.40 16.13
N PHE A 78 16.90 3.82 15.80
CA PHE A 78 17.40 3.84 14.43
C PHE A 78 17.41 2.45 13.77
N MET A 79 17.72 1.38 14.52
CA MET A 79 17.70 0.02 14.01
C MET A 79 16.28 -0.56 13.87
N ILE A 80 15.37 -0.22 14.78
CA ILE A 80 14.01 -0.78 14.81
C ILE A 80 13.09 -0.09 13.77
N ALA A 81 13.30 1.17 13.47
CA ALA A 81 12.46 1.95 12.56
C ALA A 81 12.21 1.28 11.18
N PRO A 82 13.23 0.85 10.41
CA PRO A 82 13.00 0.17 9.14
C PRO A 82 12.30 -1.18 9.30
N ILE A 83 12.55 -1.89 10.42
CA ILE A 83 11.88 -3.17 10.72
C ILE A 83 10.40 -2.95 10.95
N ILE A 84 10.00 -1.90 11.67
CA ILE A 84 8.59 -1.57 11.88
C ILE A 84 7.90 -1.36 10.52
N THR A 85 8.46 -0.53 9.64
CA THR A 85 7.85 -0.24 8.34
C THR A 85 7.68 -1.49 7.49
N ALA A 86 8.72 -2.30 7.36
CA ALA A 86 8.65 -3.53 6.55
C ALA A 86 7.72 -4.58 7.18
N ALA A 87 7.84 -4.83 8.48
CA ALA A 87 7.05 -5.85 9.16
C ALA A 87 5.56 -5.55 9.12
N THR A 88 5.16 -4.31 9.40
CA THR A 88 3.74 -3.91 9.39
C THR A 88 3.13 -4.01 8.00
N ALA A 89 3.85 -3.65 6.94
CA ALA A 89 3.38 -3.79 5.57
C ALA A 89 3.07 -5.27 5.23
N PHE A 90 3.94 -6.21 5.62
CA PHE A 90 3.69 -7.64 5.41
C PHE A 90 2.61 -8.21 6.34
N ILE A 91 2.51 -7.72 7.59
CA ILE A 91 1.44 -8.12 8.52
C ILE A 91 0.08 -7.64 7.99
N ALA A 92 -0.03 -6.42 7.48
CA ALA A 92 -1.26 -5.92 6.85
C ALA A 92 -1.69 -6.81 5.67
N MET A 93 -0.74 -7.24 4.83
CA MET A 93 -1.00 -8.16 3.73
C MET A 93 -1.53 -9.52 4.19
N SER A 94 -1.24 -9.98 5.41
CA SER A 94 -1.65 -11.32 5.87
C SER A 94 -3.17 -11.52 5.92
N ALA A 95 -3.94 -10.44 6.09
CA ALA A 95 -5.40 -10.46 6.14
C ALA A 95 -6.07 -10.21 4.77
N VAL A 96 -5.29 -9.89 3.73
CA VAL A 96 -5.81 -9.65 2.38
C VAL A 96 -5.93 -10.97 1.61
N PRO A 97 -7.12 -11.32 1.09
CA PRO A 97 -7.28 -12.45 0.20
C PRO A 97 -6.77 -12.07 -1.20
N PHE A 98 -5.70 -12.71 -1.66
CA PHE A 98 -5.04 -12.37 -2.92
C PHE A 98 -5.66 -13.03 -4.15
N PHE A 99 -6.29 -14.18 -3.95
CA PHE A 99 -6.82 -15.01 -5.04
C PHE A 99 -8.07 -15.75 -4.58
N PRO A 100 -8.96 -16.19 -5.49
CA PRO A 100 -10.04 -17.10 -5.13
C PRO A 100 -9.49 -18.45 -4.64
N GLU A 101 -10.31 -19.22 -3.93
CA GLU A 101 -9.96 -20.57 -3.54
C GLU A 101 -9.69 -21.42 -4.80
N PHE A 102 -8.65 -22.25 -4.77
CA PHE A 102 -8.31 -23.16 -5.86
C PHE A 102 -7.87 -24.51 -5.32
N GLU A 103 -8.08 -25.55 -6.11
CA GLU A 103 -7.63 -26.89 -5.79
C GLU A 103 -6.24 -27.16 -6.37
N LEU A 104 -5.32 -27.62 -5.52
CA LEU A 104 -3.99 -28.04 -5.92
C LEU A 104 -3.73 -29.45 -5.39
N PHE A 105 -3.52 -30.42 -6.28
CA PHE A 105 -3.30 -31.84 -5.92
C PHE A 105 -4.36 -32.44 -4.99
N GLY A 106 -5.64 -32.01 -5.14
CA GLY A 106 -6.75 -32.50 -4.30
C GLY A 106 -6.89 -31.79 -2.95
N TYR A 107 -6.09 -30.75 -2.68
CA TYR A 107 -6.22 -29.89 -1.51
C TYR A 107 -6.80 -28.53 -1.91
N VAL A 108 -7.82 -28.07 -1.18
CA VAL A 108 -8.36 -26.70 -1.36
C VAL A 108 -7.42 -25.71 -0.69
N VAL A 109 -6.77 -24.90 -1.49
CA VAL A 109 -5.86 -23.84 -1.02
C VAL A 109 -6.64 -22.54 -0.94
N ARG A 110 -6.68 -21.95 0.27
CA ARG A 110 -7.18 -20.60 0.52
C ARG A 110 -6.00 -19.64 0.55
N PRO A 111 -5.83 -18.75 -0.44
CA PRO A 111 -4.70 -17.83 -0.50
C PRO A 111 -4.91 -16.60 0.39
N ILE A 112 -5.20 -16.83 1.64
CA ILE A 112 -5.24 -15.90 2.76
C ILE A 112 -4.46 -16.53 3.91
N ILE A 113 -3.66 -15.74 4.62
CA ILE A 113 -2.88 -16.23 5.76
C ILE A 113 -3.74 -16.24 7.01
N ALA A 114 -4.40 -15.12 7.28
CA ALA A 114 -5.29 -14.94 8.44
C ALA A 114 -6.65 -14.43 7.97
N ASP A 115 -7.66 -15.30 8.05
CA ASP A 115 -9.05 -14.90 7.82
C ASP A 115 -9.60 -14.28 9.11
N VAL A 116 -9.72 -12.95 9.10
CA VAL A 116 -10.12 -12.17 10.27
C VAL A 116 -11.46 -11.49 9.98
N ASN A 117 -12.46 -11.72 10.85
CA ASN A 117 -13.79 -11.13 10.71
C ASN A 117 -13.79 -9.58 10.66
N VAL A 118 -12.76 -8.96 11.20
CA VAL A 118 -12.53 -7.50 11.17
C VAL A 118 -11.38 -7.13 10.23
N GLY A 119 -11.27 -7.81 9.09
CA GLY A 119 -10.14 -7.72 8.16
C GLY A 119 -9.81 -6.29 7.72
N VAL A 120 -10.82 -5.49 7.35
CA VAL A 120 -10.61 -4.09 6.95
C VAL A 120 -9.98 -3.27 8.08
N LEU A 121 -10.53 -3.37 9.30
CA LEU A 121 -10.02 -2.65 10.46
C LEU A 121 -8.60 -3.11 10.84
N PHE A 122 -8.33 -4.42 10.72
CA PHE A 122 -7.00 -4.97 10.96
C PHE A 122 -5.97 -4.40 9.98
N VAL A 123 -6.27 -4.39 8.69
CA VAL A 123 -5.34 -3.85 7.67
C VAL A 123 -5.06 -2.37 7.90
N LEU A 124 -6.09 -1.55 8.10
CA LEU A 124 -5.92 -0.12 8.40
C LEU A 124 -5.12 0.11 9.69
N GLY A 125 -5.46 -0.58 10.78
CA GLY A 125 -4.77 -0.41 12.05
C GLY A 125 -3.31 -0.84 12.02
N VAL A 126 -2.96 -1.89 11.28
CA VAL A 126 -1.57 -2.32 11.10
C VAL A 126 -0.80 -1.36 10.19
N ALA A 127 -1.43 -0.87 9.11
CA ALA A 127 -0.84 0.13 8.22
C ALA A 127 -0.48 1.42 8.99
N SER A 128 -1.37 1.88 9.88
CA SER A 128 -1.12 3.02 10.78
C SER A 128 0.14 2.85 11.62
N VAL A 129 0.36 1.64 12.16
CA VAL A 129 1.59 1.36 12.93
C VAL A 129 2.84 1.45 12.04
N GLY A 130 2.72 1.10 10.75
CA GLY A 130 3.82 1.18 9.78
C GLY A 130 4.41 2.58 9.62
N LEU A 131 3.58 3.60 9.76
CA LEU A 131 3.97 5.00 9.59
C LEU A 131 4.81 5.55 10.76
N TYR A 132 4.79 4.87 11.91
CA TYR A 132 5.73 5.19 12.98
C TYR A 132 7.19 4.86 12.61
N GLY A 133 7.41 3.96 11.63
CA GLY A 133 8.76 3.66 11.14
C GLY A 133 9.48 4.90 10.60
N PRO A 134 8.98 5.58 9.56
CA PRO A 134 9.56 6.82 9.04
C PRO A 134 9.63 7.95 10.09
N LEU A 135 8.61 8.07 10.95
CA LEU A 135 8.63 9.05 12.04
C LEU A 135 9.79 8.82 13.01
N LEU A 136 9.94 7.59 13.51
CA LEU A 136 11.02 7.21 14.41
C LEU A 136 12.39 7.30 13.72
N ALA A 137 12.46 6.97 12.45
CA ALA A 137 13.67 7.13 11.65
C ALA A 137 14.14 8.58 11.62
N GLY A 138 13.23 9.50 11.31
CA GLY A 138 13.52 10.94 11.31
C GLY A 138 14.00 11.45 12.67
N MET A 139 13.34 11.03 13.76
CA MET A 139 13.69 11.45 15.12
C MET A 139 15.01 10.87 15.62
N SER A 140 15.37 9.64 15.21
CA SER A 140 16.56 8.95 15.70
C SER A 140 17.86 9.29 14.98
N SER A 141 17.79 9.90 13.81
CA SER A 141 18.91 10.14 12.90
C SER A 141 19.86 11.26 13.34
N ALA A 142 19.52 12.06 14.37
CA ALA A 142 20.27 13.22 14.84
C ALA A 142 20.61 14.25 13.75
N ASN A 143 19.80 14.32 12.70
CA ASN A 143 19.93 15.24 11.59
C ASN A 143 18.67 16.11 11.48
N LYS A 144 18.85 17.44 11.33
CA LYS A 144 17.72 18.38 11.23
C LYS A 144 16.83 18.14 10.01
N TRP A 145 17.38 17.68 8.89
CA TRP A 145 16.63 17.38 7.68
C TRP A 145 15.80 16.12 7.85
N SER A 146 16.37 15.09 8.48
CA SER A 146 15.64 13.86 8.83
C SER A 146 14.51 14.13 9.83
N LEU A 147 14.76 15.01 10.82
CA LEU A 147 13.74 15.42 11.79
C LEU A 147 12.56 16.16 11.11
N LEU A 148 12.85 17.04 10.16
CA LEU A 148 11.80 17.71 9.38
C LEU A 148 11.01 16.73 8.51
N GLY A 149 11.69 15.73 7.89
CA GLY A 149 11.03 14.64 7.17
C GLY A 149 10.11 13.84 8.08
N GLY A 150 10.56 13.44 9.27
CA GLY A 150 9.74 12.76 10.27
C GLY A 150 8.54 13.59 10.75
N ALA A 151 8.70 14.90 10.95
CA ALA A 151 7.58 15.77 11.30
C ALA A 151 6.52 15.85 10.17
N ARG A 152 6.95 15.90 8.91
CA ARG A 152 6.04 15.84 7.74
C ARG A 152 5.30 14.51 7.66
N THR A 153 5.96 13.40 8.03
CA THR A 153 5.29 12.09 8.16
C THR A 153 4.13 12.15 9.13
N ALA A 154 4.33 12.71 10.32
CA ALA A 154 3.28 12.82 11.33
C ALA A 154 2.07 13.64 10.83
N ILE A 155 2.32 14.74 10.12
CA ILE A 155 1.27 15.59 9.55
C ILE A 155 0.47 14.83 8.49
N GLN A 156 1.16 14.13 7.61
CA GLN A 156 0.54 13.33 6.55
C GLN A 156 -0.31 12.21 7.15
N LEU A 157 0.26 11.43 8.10
CA LEU A 157 -0.41 10.36 8.82
C LEU A 157 -1.74 10.80 9.41
N LEU A 158 -1.73 11.83 10.26
CA LEU A 158 -2.93 12.34 10.91
C LEU A 158 -4.00 12.80 9.92
N SER A 159 -3.58 13.30 8.75
CA SER A 159 -4.50 13.88 7.79
C SER A 159 -5.22 12.84 6.95
N TYR A 160 -4.52 11.86 6.38
CA TYR A 160 -5.15 10.91 5.46
C TYR A 160 -5.77 9.70 6.15
N GLU A 161 -5.25 9.27 7.31
CA GLU A 161 -5.76 8.10 8.03
C GLU A 161 -7.22 8.30 8.45
N VAL A 162 -7.55 9.49 8.94
CA VAL A 162 -8.94 9.85 9.26
C VAL A 162 -9.83 9.81 8.01
N VAL A 163 -9.33 10.32 6.88
CA VAL A 163 -10.08 10.34 5.63
C VAL A 163 -10.27 8.92 5.09
N SER A 164 -9.25 8.07 5.10
CA SER A 164 -9.33 6.68 4.62
C SER A 164 -10.31 5.85 5.44
N GLY A 165 -10.26 5.97 6.77
CA GLY A 165 -11.19 5.31 7.68
C GLY A 165 -12.64 5.74 7.45
N LEU A 166 -12.91 7.05 7.38
CA LEU A 166 -14.25 7.58 7.11
C LEU A 166 -14.76 7.19 5.72
N ALA A 167 -13.91 7.20 4.70
CA ALA A 167 -14.29 6.82 3.34
C ALA A 167 -14.76 5.36 3.26
N LEU A 168 -14.15 4.46 4.04
CA LEU A 168 -14.55 3.06 4.07
C LEU A 168 -15.82 2.78 4.87
N LEU A 169 -16.21 3.64 5.81
CA LEU A 169 -17.42 3.40 6.61
C LEU A 169 -18.70 3.30 5.76
N ALA A 170 -18.88 4.12 4.75
CA ALA A 170 -20.06 4.10 3.91
C ALA A 170 -20.26 2.78 3.15
N PRO A 171 -19.27 2.23 2.40
CA PRO A 171 -19.39 0.92 1.79
C PRO A 171 -19.53 -0.21 2.82
N LEU A 172 -18.85 -0.13 3.98
CA LEU A 172 -18.98 -1.13 5.04
C LEU A 172 -20.38 -1.16 5.68
N MET A 173 -21.04 -0.01 5.81
CA MET A 173 -22.42 0.07 6.25
C MET A 173 -23.37 -0.65 5.29
N LEU A 174 -23.18 -0.53 3.96
CA LEU A 174 -24.01 -1.23 2.97
C LEU A 174 -23.84 -2.75 3.03
N VAL A 175 -22.61 -3.22 3.24
CA VAL A 175 -22.31 -4.67 3.32
C VAL A 175 -22.72 -5.26 4.68
N GLY A 176 -22.61 -4.48 5.76
CA GLY A 176 -22.89 -4.94 7.13
C GLY A 176 -21.80 -5.87 7.71
N SER A 177 -20.63 -5.98 7.08
CA SER A 177 -19.52 -6.80 7.53
C SER A 177 -18.18 -6.06 7.36
N LEU A 178 -17.20 -6.38 8.23
CA LEU A 178 -15.81 -5.91 8.16
C LEU A 178 -14.88 -6.95 7.53
N SER A 179 -15.39 -8.15 7.20
CA SER A 179 -14.64 -9.21 6.54
C SER A 179 -14.42 -8.88 5.07
N LEU A 180 -13.18 -8.96 4.59
CA LEU A 180 -12.84 -8.73 3.18
C LEU A 180 -13.47 -9.79 2.25
N ILE A 181 -13.67 -11.00 2.75
CA ILE A 181 -14.31 -12.08 2.00
C ILE A 181 -15.81 -11.80 1.84
N ASP A 182 -16.49 -11.35 2.89
CA ASP A 182 -17.92 -11.01 2.82
C ASP A 182 -18.17 -9.83 1.88
N ILE A 183 -17.29 -8.82 1.93
CA ILE A 183 -17.35 -7.66 1.03
C ILE A 183 -17.21 -8.10 -0.43
N ASN A 184 -16.30 -9.03 -0.71
CA ASN A 184 -16.14 -9.58 -2.04
C ASN A 184 -17.40 -10.38 -2.47
N ASN A 185 -17.94 -11.21 -1.59
CA ASN A 185 -19.12 -12.02 -1.86
C ASN A 185 -20.38 -11.16 -2.08
N TYR A 186 -20.52 -10.03 -1.37
CA TYR A 186 -21.59 -9.06 -1.58
C TYR A 186 -21.65 -8.56 -3.03
N GLN A 187 -20.49 -8.45 -3.69
CA GLN A 187 -20.34 -7.98 -5.07
C GLN A 187 -20.42 -9.10 -6.13
N ALA A 188 -20.79 -10.34 -5.77
CA ALA A 188 -20.81 -11.49 -6.69
C ALA A 188 -21.87 -11.41 -7.81
N GLY A 189 -22.78 -10.43 -7.78
CA GLY A 189 -23.82 -10.22 -8.80
C GLY A 189 -23.35 -9.71 -10.18
N GLY A 190 -22.04 -9.60 -10.41
CA GLY A 190 -21.44 -9.13 -11.65
C GLY A 190 -21.09 -7.64 -11.63
N PHE A 191 -20.75 -7.08 -12.80
CA PHE A 191 -20.24 -5.70 -12.93
C PHE A 191 -21.14 -4.61 -12.34
N THR A 192 -22.46 -4.79 -12.40
CA THR A 192 -23.45 -3.83 -11.89
C THR A 192 -23.58 -3.84 -10.38
N SER A 193 -23.16 -4.91 -9.71
CA SER A 193 -23.21 -5.04 -8.24
C SER A 193 -21.95 -4.49 -7.53
N TRP A 194 -20.98 -3.98 -8.28
CA TRP A 194 -19.77 -3.41 -7.69
C TRP A 194 -20.09 -2.17 -6.87
N LEU A 195 -19.45 -2.05 -5.69
CA LEU A 195 -19.68 -0.92 -4.79
C LEU A 195 -19.22 0.43 -5.36
N ILE A 196 -18.41 0.45 -6.40
CA ILE A 196 -18.06 1.70 -7.09
C ILE A 196 -19.29 2.44 -7.65
N TRP A 197 -20.35 1.72 -8.04
CA TRP A 197 -21.57 2.33 -8.58
C TRP A 197 -22.47 2.88 -7.49
N SER A 198 -22.57 2.19 -6.37
CA SER A 198 -23.35 2.64 -5.22
C SER A 198 -22.63 3.67 -4.35
N GLN A 199 -21.28 3.65 -4.34
CA GLN A 199 -20.44 4.49 -3.49
C GLN A 199 -19.29 5.16 -4.28
N PRO A 200 -19.56 5.91 -5.37
CA PRO A 200 -18.51 6.51 -6.18
C PRO A 200 -17.70 7.55 -5.41
N LEU A 201 -18.33 8.30 -4.49
CA LEU A 201 -17.65 9.30 -3.67
C LEU A 201 -16.67 8.63 -2.70
N ALA A 202 -17.08 7.56 -2.02
CA ALA A 202 -16.20 6.79 -1.14
C ALA A 202 -14.98 6.23 -1.90
N PHE A 203 -15.20 5.71 -3.11
CA PHE A 203 -14.12 5.23 -3.97
C PHE A 203 -13.08 6.32 -4.26
N ILE A 204 -13.52 7.52 -4.70
CA ILE A 204 -12.62 8.64 -4.99
C ILE A 204 -11.85 9.06 -3.73
N LEU A 205 -12.54 9.21 -2.59
CA LEU A 205 -11.93 9.61 -1.33
C LEU A 205 -10.89 8.58 -0.86
N PHE A 206 -11.20 7.29 -0.96
CA PHE A 206 -10.27 6.23 -0.55
C PHE A 206 -9.06 6.12 -1.48
N VAL A 207 -9.23 6.30 -2.80
CA VAL A 207 -8.10 6.34 -3.74
C VAL A 207 -7.19 7.53 -3.46
N ILE A 208 -7.74 8.72 -3.19
CA ILE A 208 -6.94 9.90 -2.82
C ILE A 208 -6.18 9.66 -1.51
N ALA A 209 -6.83 9.09 -0.49
CA ALA A 209 -6.18 8.71 0.76
C ALA A 209 -5.08 7.67 0.54
N GLY A 210 -5.29 6.69 -0.35
CA GLY A 210 -4.31 5.68 -0.73
C GLY A 210 -3.06 6.24 -1.38
N PHE A 211 -3.16 7.31 -2.19
CA PHE A 211 -1.99 8.03 -2.69
C PHE A 211 -1.18 8.64 -1.54
N ALA A 212 -1.83 9.20 -0.54
CA ALA A 212 -1.16 9.77 0.63
C ALA A 212 -0.54 8.68 1.52
N GLU A 213 -1.20 7.53 1.67
CA GLU A 213 -0.71 6.38 2.45
C GLU A 213 0.53 5.73 1.83
N THR A 214 0.57 5.68 0.50
CA THR A 214 1.70 5.09 -0.24
C THR A 214 2.83 6.07 -0.51
N ASN A 215 2.80 7.28 0.07
CA ASN A 215 3.81 8.34 -0.10
C ASN A 215 4.14 8.64 -1.57
N ARG A 216 3.14 8.52 -2.45
CA ARG A 216 3.32 8.76 -3.88
C ARG A 216 2.89 10.17 -4.29
N THR A 217 3.55 10.74 -5.28
CA THR A 217 3.14 12.02 -5.87
C THR A 217 1.65 11.97 -6.24
N PRO A 218 0.83 12.96 -5.85
CA PRO A 218 1.21 14.33 -5.43
C PRO A 218 1.55 14.50 -3.94
N PHE A 219 1.46 13.46 -3.11
CA PHE A 219 1.61 13.52 -1.65
C PHE A 219 2.96 12.98 -1.15
N ASP A 220 4.00 13.03 -1.98
CA ASP A 220 5.37 12.63 -1.63
C ASP A 220 6.05 13.72 -0.78
N LEU A 221 5.62 13.86 0.48
CA LEU A 221 6.13 14.87 1.40
C LEU A 221 7.36 14.42 2.19
N LEU A 222 7.55 13.10 2.26
CA LEU A 222 8.53 12.45 3.13
C LEU A 222 9.94 12.48 2.57
N GLU A 223 10.07 12.33 1.24
CA GLU A 223 11.34 12.15 0.53
C GLU A 223 11.57 13.21 -0.55
N HIS A 224 10.84 14.35 -0.50
CA HIS A 224 10.94 15.36 -1.56
C HIS A 224 12.35 15.94 -1.66
N GLU A 225 13.13 15.43 -2.63
CA GLU A 225 14.55 15.74 -2.83
C GLU A 225 14.83 17.25 -2.96
N ALA A 226 13.93 18.01 -3.59
CA ALA A 226 14.10 19.43 -3.82
C ALA A 226 14.00 20.27 -2.53
N GLU A 227 13.35 19.80 -1.46
CA GLU A 227 13.13 20.55 -0.23
C GLU A 227 13.96 20.05 0.95
N ILE A 228 14.03 18.70 1.16
CA ILE A 228 14.60 18.08 2.37
C ILE A 228 15.60 16.96 2.07
N VAL A 229 16.23 16.96 0.91
CA VAL A 229 17.22 15.99 0.42
C VAL A 229 16.58 14.59 0.25
N ALA A 230 16.65 13.73 1.26
CA ALA A 230 15.98 12.40 1.28
C ALA A 230 15.11 12.25 2.55
N GLY A 231 14.73 13.34 3.17
CA GLY A 231 13.85 13.37 4.33
C GLY A 231 14.32 12.47 5.46
N TYR A 232 13.42 11.62 5.98
CA TYR A 232 13.71 10.68 7.07
C TYR A 232 14.79 9.65 6.69
N ALA A 233 14.94 9.33 5.41
CA ALA A 233 15.84 8.30 4.92
C ALA A 233 17.28 8.78 4.67
N THR A 234 17.59 10.08 4.91
CA THR A 234 18.88 10.71 4.59
C THR A 234 20.08 10.00 5.19
N GLU A 235 19.97 9.49 6.42
CA GLU A 235 21.05 8.81 7.14
C GLU A 235 21.02 7.28 6.97
N TYR A 236 20.00 6.75 6.30
CA TYR A 236 19.87 5.31 6.08
C TYR A 236 20.58 4.88 4.80
N SER A 237 21.26 3.73 4.87
CA SER A 237 22.02 3.15 3.77
C SER A 237 21.80 1.65 3.69
N GLY A 238 22.24 1.01 2.59
CA GLY A 238 22.23 -0.42 2.40
C GLY A 238 20.88 -1.08 2.62
N LEU A 239 20.87 -2.20 3.35
CA LEU A 239 19.65 -2.98 3.61
C LEU A 239 18.59 -2.23 4.40
N ARG A 240 18.97 -1.34 5.32
CA ARG A 240 18.02 -0.58 6.13
C ARG A 240 17.19 0.37 5.28
N TRP A 241 17.82 1.04 4.33
CA TRP A 241 17.10 1.83 3.33
C TRP A 241 16.20 0.94 2.48
N GLY A 242 16.70 -0.24 2.07
CA GLY A 242 15.92 -1.22 1.32
C GLY A 242 14.67 -1.71 2.03
N MET A 243 14.68 -1.81 3.37
CA MET A 243 13.51 -2.19 4.16
C MET A 243 12.39 -1.15 4.09
N PHE A 244 12.69 0.15 4.15
CA PHE A 244 11.70 1.21 3.95
C PHE A 244 11.10 1.11 2.55
N PHE A 245 11.94 0.95 1.55
CA PHE A 245 11.53 0.85 0.16
C PHE A 245 10.62 -0.36 -0.11
N ILE A 246 10.97 -1.55 0.41
CA ILE A 246 10.13 -2.74 0.30
C ILE A 246 8.79 -2.52 1.02
N GLY A 247 8.80 -1.91 2.21
CA GLY A 247 7.59 -1.58 2.96
C GLY A 247 6.64 -0.66 2.19
N GLU A 248 7.17 0.37 1.54
CA GLU A 248 6.41 1.31 0.72
C GLU A 248 5.71 0.61 -0.47
N TYR A 249 6.44 -0.24 -1.20
CA TYR A 249 5.82 -1.01 -2.29
C TYR A 249 4.83 -2.05 -1.81
N ALA A 250 5.09 -2.69 -0.67
CA ALA A 250 4.14 -3.60 -0.05
C ALA A 250 2.82 -2.88 0.31
N ASN A 251 2.90 -1.67 0.88
CA ASN A 251 1.72 -0.83 1.13
C ASN A 251 1.00 -0.44 -0.15
N LEU A 252 1.72 -0.13 -1.24
CA LEU A 252 1.10 0.13 -2.54
C LEU A 252 0.27 -1.06 -3.02
N PHE A 253 0.79 -2.28 -2.92
CA PHE A 253 0.03 -3.48 -3.24
C PHE A 253 -1.19 -3.64 -2.34
N THR A 254 -1.03 -3.46 -1.02
CA THR A 254 -2.13 -3.55 -0.05
C THR A 254 -3.27 -2.59 -0.39
N VAL A 255 -2.98 -1.34 -0.67
CA VAL A 255 -3.97 -0.32 -1.08
C VAL A 255 -4.64 -0.71 -2.39
N CYS A 256 -3.89 -1.13 -3.42
CA CYS A 256 -4.46 -1.55 -4.70
C CYS A 256 -5.37 -2.79 -4.56
N PHE A 257 -4.99 -3.75 -3.71
CA PHE A 257 -5.85 -4.90 -3.40
C PHE A 257 -7.11 -4.48 -2.64
N LEU A 258 -7.00 -3.61 -1.62
CA LEU A 258 -8.16 -3.10 -0.89
C LEU A 258 -9.13 -2.35 -1.81
N VAL A 259 -8.64 -1.46 -2.66
CA VAL A 259 -9.47 -0.77 -3.66
C VAL A 259 -10.17 -1.77 -4.58
N SER A 260 -9.45 -2.80 -5.04
CA SER A 260 -10.01 -3.83 -5.91
C SER A 260 -11.06 -4.69 -5.21
N LEU A 261 -10.81 -5.12 -3.97
CA LEU A 261 -11.72 -5.96 -3.18
C LEU A 261 -12.97 -5.19 -2.75
N ILE A 262 -12.81 -3.95 -2.27
CA ILE A 262 -13.92 -3.21 -1.68
C ILE A 262 -14.78 -2.54 -2.76
N PHE A 263 -14.21 -2.03 -3.84
CA PHE A 263 -14.96 -1.22 -4.80
C PHE A 263 -15.14 -1.85 -6.19
N LEU A 264 -14.19 -2.68 -6.63
CA LEU A 264 -14.16 -3.20 -8.01
C LEU A 264 -14.55 -4.68 -8.10
N GLY A 265 -15.27 -5.22 -7.13
CA GLY A 265 -15.74 -6.60 -7.15
C GLY A 265 -14.66 -7.66 -6.96
N GLY A 266 -13.50 -7.29 -6.42
CA GLY A 266 -12.42 -8.20 -6.03
C GLY A 266 -12.09 -9.28 -7.06
N PHE A 267 -12.13 -10.55 -6.63
CA PHE A 267 -11.88 -11.72 -7.45
C PHE A 267 -13.15 -12.38 -8.01
N ASN A 268 -14.26 -11.64 -8.11
CA ASN A 268 -15.43 -12.12 -8.83
C ASN A 268 -15.18 -12.13 -10.33
N ASP A 269 -15.76 -13.10 -11.03
CA ASP A 269 -15.61 -13.25 -12.48
C ASP A 269 -16.07 -12.00 -13.22
N LEU A 270 -15.28 -11.58 -14.21
CA LEU A 270 -15.61 -10.48 -15.07
C LEU A 270 -15.94 -11.00 -16.47
N TRP A 271 -17.22 -11.23 -16.75
CA TRP A 271 -17.72 -11.81 -17.99
C TRP A 271 -17.08 -13.16 -18.30
N PHE A 272 -16.07 -13.19 -19.21
CA PHE A 272 -15.34 -14.41 -19.60
C PHE A 272 -13.93 -14.48 -18.97
N ILE A 273 -13.60 -13.56 -18.06
CA ILE A 273 -12.31 -13.55 -17.37
C ILE A 273 -12.51 -14.21 -16.00
N PRO A 274 -11.80 -15.31 -15.70
CA PRO A 274 -11.89 -15.96 -14.40
C PRO A 274 -11.41 -15.03 -13.29
N GLY A 275 -12.02 -15.11 -12.12
CA GLY A 275 -11.83 -14.18 -11.00
C GLY A 275 -10.38 -13.99 -10.58
N GLY A 276 -9.55 -15.03 -10.65
CA GLY A 276 -8.13 -14.93 -10.36
C GLY A 276 -7.36 -14.03 -11.33
N LEU A 277 -7.68 -14.07 -12.63
CA LEU A 277 -7.12 -13.13 -13.61
C LEU A 277 -7.74 -11.74 -13.48
N ALA A 278 -9.02 -11.66 -13.15
CA ALA A 278 -9.72 -10.40 -12.99
C ALA A 278 -9.10 -9.54 -11.89
N ILE A 279 -8.78 -10.11 -10.72
CA ILE A 279 -8.15 -9.35 -9.63
C ILE A 279 -6.74 -8.88 -10.03
N VAL A 280 -5.94 -9.74 -10.66
CA VAL A 280 -4.59 -9.36 -11.13
C VAL A 280 -4.66 -8.19 -12.10
N LEU A 281 -5.57 -8.23 -13.08
CA LEU A 281 -5.74 -7.14 -14.05
C LEU A 281 -6.19 -5.84 -13.38
N LYS A 282 -7.13 -5.89 -12.42
CA LYS A 282 -7.59 -4.73 -11.66
C LYS A 282 -6.43 -4.11 -10.84
N VAL A 283 -5.68 -4.94 -10.13
CA VAL A 283 -4.53 -4.48 -9.33
C VAL A 283 -3.43 -3.90 -10.23
N MET A 284 -3.10 -4.54 -11.35
CA MET A 284 -2.13 -4.02 -12.33
C MET A 284 -2.58 -2.68 -12.92
N PHE A 285 -3.87 -2.53 -13.23
CA PHE A 285 -4.44 -1.27 -13.70
C PHE A 285 -4.31 -0.16 -12.65
N LEU A 286 -4.62 -0.47 -11.38
CA LEU A 286 -4.48 0.49 -10.27
C LEU A 286 -3.01 0.88 -10.06
N ILE A 287 -2.09 -0.08 -10.04
CA ILE A 287 -0.65 0.21 -9.94
C ILE A 287 -0.22 1.12 -11.10
N PHE A 288 -0.62 0.81 -12.33
CA PHE A 288 -0.33 1.68 -13.48
C PHE A 288 -0.91 3.08 -13.30
N PHE A 289 -2.13 3.21 -12.77
CA PHE A 289 -2.75 4.50 -12.47
C PHE A 289 -1.96 5.31 -11.43
N PHE A 290 -1.46 4.65 -10.37
CA PHE A 290 -0.58 5.28 -9.38
C PHE A 290 0.74 5.76 -10.00
N LEU A 291 1.35 4.94 -10.85
CA LEU A 291 2.60 5.29 -11.55
C LEU A 291 2.39 6.43 -12.56
N TRP A 292 1.26 6.42 -13.26
CA TRP A 292 0.91 7.47 -14.20
C TRP A 292 0.68 8.82 -13.50
N THR A 293 -0.03 8.81 -12.39
CA THR A 293 -0.25 10.00 -11.56
C THR A 293 1.09 10.56 -11.05
N ARG A 294 2.00 9.68 -10.59
CA ARG A 294 3.36 10.07 -10.18
C ARG A 294 4.13 10.79 -11.30
N ALA A 295 3.96 10.38 -12.53
CA ALA A 295 4.64 10.99 -13.68
C ALA A 295 4.04 12.32 -14.12
N SER A 296 2.77 12.59 -13.82
CA SER A 296 1.98 13.65 -14.44
C SER A 296 1.65 14.81 -13.51
N TRP A 297 1.54 14.55 -12.18
CA TRP A 297 1.05 15.53 -11.22
C TRP A 297 2.20 16.22 -10.48
N PRO A 298 2.07 17.53 -10.19
CA PRO A 298 3.02 18.25 -9.37
C PRO A 298 2.88 17.88 -7.89
N HIS A 299 3.93 18.12 -7.11
CA HIS A 299 3.90 17.97 -5.66
C HIS A 299 3.04 19.02 -4.98
N ILE A 300 2.42 18.60 -3.87
CA ILE A 300 1.60 19.45 -3.00
C ILE A 300 2.41 19.74 -1.72
N ARG A 301 2.33 20.98 -1.21
CA ARG A 301 2.98 21.35 0.06
C ARG A 301 2.21 20.79 1.27
N PRO A 302 2.87 20.62 2.43
CA PRO A 302 2.22 20.08 3.64
C PRO A 302 0.99 20.86 4.09
N ASP A 303 1.02 22.19 4.02
CA ASP A 303 -0.10 23.07 4.36
C ASP A 303 -1.32 22.84 3.43
N GLN A 304 -1.07 22.64 2.13
CA GLN A 304 -2.11 22.34 1.14
C GLN A 304 -2.71 20.95 1.36
N LEU A 305 -1.89 19.96 1.72
CA LEU A 305 -2.38 18.61 2.07
C LEU A 305 -3.32 18.68 3.28
N MET A 306 -2.91 19.35 4.36
CA MET A 306 -3.76 19.50 5.54
C MET A 306 -5.07 20.23 5.20
N TRP A 307 -5.00 21.31 4.44
CA TRP A 307 -6.19 22.04 4.01
C TRP A 307 -7.14 21.14 3.19
N LEU A 308 -6.60 20.37 2.24
CA LEU A 308 -7.36 19.44 1.41
C LEU A 308 -8.04 18.36 2.28
N CYS A 309 -7.29 17.70 3.15
CA CYS A 309 -7.81 16.61 3.98
C CYS A 309 -8.88 17.09 4.97
N TRP A 310 -8.59 18.15 5.74
CA TRP A 310 -9.48 18.60 6.81
C TRP A 310 -10.67 19.43 6.35
N LYS A 311 -10.51 20.25 5.31
CA LYS A 311 -11.58 21.16 4.84
C LYS A 311 -12.41 20.62 3.68
N ILE A 312 -11.89 19.65 2.92
CA ILE A 312 -12.59 19.10 1.76
C ILE A 312 -12.89 17.62 1.95
N LEU A 313 -11.87 16.76 2.08
CA LEU A 313 -12.06 15.31 2.03
C LEU A 313 -12.81 14.79 3.26
N MET A 314 -12.46 15.23 4.45
CA MET A 314 -13.13 14.81 5.69
C MET A 314 -14.63 15.21 5.71
N PRO A 315 -15.05 16.47 5.44
CA PRO A 315 -16.45 16.82 5.37
C PRO A 315 -17.21 16.03 4.30
N LEU A 316 -16.61 15.82 3.12
CA LEU A 316 -17.23 15.00 2.06
C LEU A 316 -17.42 13.54 2.50
N ALA A 317 -16.46 12.96 3.23
CA ALA A 317 -16.59 11.61 3.77
C ALA A 317 -17.74 11.51 4.78
N VAL A 318 -17.86 12.49 5.68
CA VAL A 318 -18.97 12.55 6.65
C VAL A 318 -20.32 12.70 5.95
N ILE A 319 -20.42 13.59 4.96
CA ILE A 319 -21.65 13.77 4.16
C ILE A 319 -22.01 12.45 3.46
N ASN A 320 -21.04 11.74 2.88
CA ASN A 320 -21.28 10.46 2.23
C ASN A 320 -21.84 9.41 3.21
N ILE A 321 -21.30 9.33 4.42
CA ILE A 321 -21.80 8.43 5.48
C ILE A 321 -23.26 8.77 5.83
N LEU A 322 -23.58 10.05 6.01
CA LEU A 322 -24.94 10.50 6.35
C LEU A 322 -25.94 10.19 5.22
N ILE A 323 -25.56 10.42 3.96
CA ILE A 323 -26.40 10.09 2.80
C ILE A 323 -26.62 8.58 2.75
N THR A 324 -25.57 7.78 2.92
CA THR A 324 -25.68 6.31 2.90
C THR A 324 -26.59 5.82 4.02
N GLY A 325 -26.41 6.32 5.25
CA GLY A 325 -27.27 5.98 6.38
C GLY A 325 -28.73 6.36 6.14
N PHE A 326 -28.98 7.52 5.54
CA PHE A 326 -30.33 7.95 5.19
C PHE A 326 -30.97 7.03 4.13
N VAL A 327 -30.23 6.70 3.07
CA VAL A 327 -30.71 5.78 2.00
C VAL A 327 -31.01 4.39 2.54
N MET A 328 -30.29 3.91 3.53
CA MET A 328 -30.52 2.59 4.14
C MET A 328 -31.77 2.55 5.05
N MET A 329 -32.33 3.70 5.44
CA MET A 329 -33.54 3.78 6.24
C MET A 329 -34.83 3.60 5.41
N PHE A 330 -34.74 3.76 4.10
CA PHE A 330 -35.83 3.63 3.13
C PHE A 330 -35.63 2.44 2.20
#